data_5dd8ed9be04865b00773ff6179401012
#
_entry.id   5dd8ed9be04865b00773ff6179401012
#
_cell.length_a   1.000
_cell.length_b   1.000
_cell.length_c   1.000
_cell.angle_alpha   90.00
_cell.angle_beta   90.00
_cell.angle_gamma   90.00
#
_symmetry.space_group_name_H-M   'P 1'
#
loop_
_entity.id
_entity.type
_entity.pdbx_description
1 polymer ?
#
loop_
_entity_poly.entity_id
_entity_poly.type
_entity_poly.pdbx_seq_one_letter_code
_entity_poly.pdbx_strand_id
1 'polypeptide(L)'
;YEVVVEELFTNVQQLSMEVESVHLDGQQLVNDAVSMLDRVATTQLTDEETSYAFAHIYDVKANTEAVEEIVKIFMSRADTQKAANVTEKLAVLNDTIAYYEVGKEDYVNYSYFTSKQKEELIAAISDVRDALKEMNSSLK
;
A
#
# COMPACT_ATOMS: atom_id res chain seq x y z
N TYR A 1 25.15 27.35 -19.23
CA TYR A 1 23.89 26.65 -19.56
C TYR A 1 24.16 25.23 -20.06
N GLU A 2 25.06 25.04 -21.01
CA GLU A 2 25.42 23.72 -21.56
C GLU A 2 25.97 22.76 -20.49
N VAL A 3 26.87 23.23 -19.64
CA VAL A 3 27.48 22.40 -18.57
C VAL A 3 26.44 21.82 -17.58
N VAL A 4 25.43 22.61 -17.22
CA VAL A 4 24.35 22.17 -16.31
C VAL A 4 23.45 21.12 -16.96
N VAL A 5 23.20 21.26 -18.26
CA VAL A 5 22.40 20.30 -19.03
C VAL A 5 23.13 18.97 -19.21
N GLU A 6 24.45 19.03 -19.49
CA GLU A 6 25.29 17.82 -19.60
C GLU A 6 25.40 17.07 -18.25
N GLU A 7 25.57 17.83 -17.16
CA GLU A 7 25.62 17.25 -15.81
C GLU A 7 24.29 16.60 -15.42
N LEU A 8 23.16 17.27 -15.72
CA LEU A 8 21.83 16.71 -15.49
C LEU A 8 21.63 15.44 -16.32
N PHE A 9 22.01 15.44 -17.59
CA PHE A 9 21.87 14.28 -18.47
C PHE A 9 22.72 13.09 -17.97
N THR A 10 23.95 13.35 -17.53
CA THR A 10 24.84 12.33 -16.96
C THR A 10 24.25 11.73 -15.69
N ASN A 11 23.73 12.56 -14.77
CA ASN A 11 23.10 12.12 -13.55
C ASN A 11 21.83 11.28 -13.80
N VAL A 12 21.02 11.67 -14.78
CA VAL A 12 19.83 10.88 -15.18
C VAL A 12 20.23 9.53 -15.78
N GLN A 13 21.27 9.48 -16.62
CA GLN A 13 21.78 8.21 -17.16
C GLN A 13 22.33 7.31 -16.07
N GLN A 14 23.09 7.86 -15.13
CA GLN A 14 23.61 7.10 -13.99
C GLN A 14 22.50 6.56 -13.12
N LEU A 15 21.49 7.37 -12.80
CA LEU A 15 20.31 6.94 -12.04
C LEU A 15 19.55 5.82 -12.77
N SER A 16 19.40 5.92 -14.10
CA SER A 16 18.76 4.88 -14.91
C SER A 16 19.51 3.55 -14.82
N MET A 17 20.86 3.58 -14.93
CA MET A 17 21.67 2.37 -14.78
C MET A 17 21.60 1.79 -13.36
N GLU A 18 21.59 2.63 -12.34
CA GLU A 18 21.45 2.19 -10.96
C GLU A 18 20.09 1.52 -10.72
N VAL A 19 19.00 2.09 -11.25
CA VAL A 19 17.64 1.51 -11.16
C VAL A 19 17.57 0.17 -11.89
N GLU A 20 18.18 0.04 -13.09
CA GLU A 20 18.22 -1.23 -13.82
C GLU A 20 19.05 -2.32 -13.10
N SER A 21 20.01 -1.91 -12.28
CA SER A 21 20.84 -2.85 -11.49
C SER A 21 20.20 -3.30 -10.19
N VAL A 22 19.08 -2.68 -9.76
CA VAL A 22 18.39 -3.06 -8.54
C VAL A 22 17.68 -4.40 -8.73
N HIS A 23 18.24 -5.45 -8.15
CA HIS A 23 17.56 -6.72 -7.98
C HIS A 23 16.58 -6.62 -6.82
N LEU A 24 15.29 -6.41 -7.15
CA LEU A 24 14.23 -6.46 -6.15
C LEU A 24 14.04 -7.90 -5.66
N ASP A 25 14.38 -8.13 -4.40
CA ASP A 25 13.99 -9.36 -3.72
C ASP A 25 12.46 -9.32 -3.48
N GLY A 26 11.76 -10.31 -4.04
CA GLY A 26 10.30 -10.39 -3.93
C GLY A 26 9.83 -10.48 -2.49
N GLN A 27 10.54 -11.20 -1.63
CA GLN A 27 10.21 -11.28 -0.21
C GLN A 27 10.39 -9.92 0.49
N GLN A 28 11.43 -9.19 0.14
CA GLN A 28 11.66 -7.86 0.69
C GLN A 28 10.56 -6.89 0.26
N LEU A 29 10.16 -6.90 -1.00
CA LEU A 29 9.10 -6.01 -1.50
C LEU A 29 7.75 -6.30 -0.83
N VAL A 30 7.41 -7.56 -0.59
CA VAL A 30 6.20 -7.92 0.17
C VAL A 30 6.33 -7.51 1.65
N ASN A 31 7.52 -7.62 2.27
CA ASN A 31 7.76 -7.13 3.62
C ASN A 31 7.60 -5.60 3.72
N ASP A 32 8.03 -4.87 2.71
CA ASP A 32 7.86 -3.42 2.66
C ASP A 32 6.38 -3.04 2.55
N ALA A 33 5.60 -3.79 1.76
CA ALA A 33 4.14 -3.64 1.69
C ALA A 33 3.46 -3.93 3.04
N VAL A 34 3.87 -4.99 3.74
CA VAL A 34 3.41 -5.30 5.10
C VAL A 34 3.70 -4.16 6.06
N SER A 35 4.92 -3.62 6.04
CA SER A 35 5.35 -2.51 6.90
C SER A 35 4.56 -1.23 6.60
N MET A 36 4.26 -0.98 5.33
CA MET A 36 3.45 0.15 4.90
C MET A 36 2.03 0.07 5.46
N LEU A 37 1.36 -1.08 5.33
CA LEU A 37 0.02 -1.29 5.88
C LEU A 37 0.01 -1.24 7.42
N ASP A 38 1.02 -1.79 8.07
CA ASP A 38 1.16 -1.73 9.52
C ASP A 38 1.25 -0.28 10.02
N ARG A 39 2.05 0.55 9.35
CA ARG A 39 2.15 1.98 9.66
C ARG A 39 0.82 2.71 9.45
N VAL A 40 0.07 2.41 8.39
CA VAL A 40 -1.25 2.99 8.16
C VAL A 40 -2.20 2.64 9.30
N ALA A 41 -2.29 1.37 9.67
CA ALA A 41 -3.20 0.89 10.70
C ALA A 41 -2.85 1.38 12.12
N THR A 42 -1.55 1.47 12.45
CA THR A 42 -1.11 1.73 13.82
C THR A 42 -0.78 3.20 14.11
N THR A 43 -0.40 3.97 13.09
CA THR A 43 0.08 5.34 13.27
C THR A 43 -0.84 6.34 12.58
N GLN A 44 -1.08 6.18 11.28
CA GLN A 44 -1.82 7.19 10.51
C GLN A 44 -3.30 7.29 10.88
N LEU A 45 -3.93 6.15 11.20
CA LEU A 45 -5.37 6.11 11.53
C LEU A 45 -5.66 6.25 13.03
N THR A 46 -4.66 6.12 13.90
CA THR A 46 -4.83 6.20 15.36
C THR A 46 -4.36 7.51 15.97
N ASP A 47 -3.50 8.26 15.28
CA ASP A 47 -2.91 9.49 15.80
C ASP A 47 -3.88 10.68 15.65
N GLU A 48 -4.43 11.15 16.77
CA GLU A 48 -5.37 12.30 16.81
C GLU A 48 -4.66 13.64 16.50
N GLU A 49 -3.33 13.70 16.61
CA GLU A 49 -2.56 14.93 16.38
C GLU A 49 -2.29 15.21 14.89
N THR A 50 -2.46 14.22 14.00
CA THR A 50 -2.30 14.42 12.56
C THR A 50 -3.54 14.98 11.86
N SER A 51 -4.40 15.70 12.59
CA SER A 51 -5.62 16.34 12.07
C SER A 51 -5.41 17.37 10.94
N TYR A 52 -4.18 17.60 10.52
CA TYR A 52 -3.86 18.45 9.36
C TYR A 52 -3.94 17.74 8.01
N ALA A 53 -4.02 16.43 7.97
CA ALA A 53 -4.14 15.67 6.73
C ALA A 53 -5.56 15.13 6.56
N PHE A 54 -6.39 15.86 5.87
CA PHE A 54 -7.73 15.41 5.39
C PHE A 54 -7.64 14.24 4.40
N ALA A 55 -6.48 13.65 4.26
CA ALA A 55 -6.11 12.69 3.21
C ALA A 55 -6.18 11.22 3.64
N HIS A 56 -6.59 10.90 4.87
CA HIS A 56 -6.47 9.53 5.40
C HIS A 56 -7.06 8.43 4.51
N ILE A 57 -8.25 8.63 3.92
CA ILE A 57 -8.86 7.62 3.03
C ILE A 57 -8.14 7.55 1.69
N TYR A 58 -7.71 8.68 1.14
CA TYR A 58 -6.89 8.72 -0.08
C TYR A 58 -5.57 7.99 0.11
N ASP A 59 -4.93 8.16 1.27
CA ASP A 59 -3.68 7.48 1.62
C ASP A 59 -3.90 5.97 1.76
N VAL A 60 -4.98 5.55 2.42
CA VAL A 60 -5.36 4.14 2.53
C VAL A 60 -5.58 3.55 1.14
N LYS A 61 -6.31 4.24 0.27
CA LYS A 61 -6.57 3.79 -1.10
C LYS A 61 -5.27 3.66 -1.91
N ALA A 62 -4.42 4.68 -1.89
CA ALA A 62 -3.15 4.67 -2.62
C ALA A 62 -2.24 3.53 -2.15
N ASN A 63 -2.15 3.31 -0.83
CA ASN A 63 -1.39 2.19 -0.26
C ASN A 63 -2.00 0.84 -0.65
N THR A 64 -3.33 0.73 -0.69
CA THR A 64 -4.03 -0.50 -1.12
C THR A 64 -3.73 -0.82 -2.59
N GLU A 65 -3.80 0.18 -3.47
CA GLU A 65 -3.46 0.02 -4.90
C GLU A 65 -2.01 -0.42 -5.11
N ALA A 66 -1.06 0.16 -4.36
CA ALA A 66 0.33 -0.26 -4.40
C ALA A 66 0.51 -1.72 -3.96
N VAL A 67 -0.19 -2.14 -2.91
CA VAL A 67 -0.19 -3.55 -2.44
C VAL A 67 -0.78 -4.48 -3.50
N GLU A 68 -1.86 -4.10 -4.16
CA GLU A 68 -2.46 -4.88 -5.25
C GLU A 68 -1.47 -5.13 -6.40
N GLU A 69 -0.72 -4.12 -6.81
CA GLU A 69 0.30 -4.28 -7.84
C GLU A 69 1.42 -5.24 -7.40
N ILE A 70 1.88 -5.14 -6.17
CA ILE A 70 2.87 -6.08 -5.60
C ILE A 70 2.32 -7.50 -5.60
N VAL A 71 1.08 -7.70 -5.15
CA VAL A 71 0.42 -9.01 -5.13
C VAL A 71 0.31 -9.59 -6.54
N LYS A 72 -0.12 -8.82 -7.52
CA LYS A 72 -0.21 -9.27 -8.94
C LYS A 72 1.13 -9.80 -9.46
N ILE A 73 2.23 -9.16 -9.09
CA ILE A 73 3.59 -9.56 -9.53
C ILE A 73 3.99 -10.91 -8.91
N PHE A 74 3.68 -11.12 -7.63
CA PHE A 74 4.23 -12.25 -6.86
C PHE A 74 3.26 -13.40 -6.61
N MET A 75 1.96 -13.23 -6.86
CA MET A 75 0.95 -14.24 -6.56
C MET A 75 1.20 -15.58 -7.26
N SER A 76 1.78 -15.58 -8.46
CA SER A 76 2.09 -16.81 -9.21
C SER A 76 3.26 -17.61 -8.61
N ARG A 77 4.04 -17.00 -7.72
CA ARG A 77 5.19 -17.59 -7.03
C ARG A 77 4.87 -18.02 -5.59
N ALA A 78 3.69 -17.66 -5.11
CA ALA A 78 3.19 -17.98 -3.78
C ALA A 78 2.36 -19.27 -3.78
N ASP A 79 2.10 -19.79 -2.59
CA ASP A 79 1.08 -20.82 -2.41
C ASP A 79 -0.28 -20.29 -2.89
N THR A 80 -0.98 -21.09 -3.70
CA THR A 80 -2.23 -20.69 -4.36
C THR A 80 -3.31 -20.30 -3.36
N GLN A 81 -3.43 -21.01 -2.23
CA GLN A 81 -4.45 -20.73 -1.23
C GLN A 81 -4.15 -19.46 -0.46
N LYS A 82 -2.88 -19.22 -0.14
CA LYS A 82 -2.43 -17.99 0.52
C LYS A 82 -2.58 -16.77 -0.38
N ALA A 83 -2.27 -16.90 -1.67
CA ALA A 83 -2.49 -15.84 -2.65
C ALA A 83 -3.99 -15.52 -2.81
N ALA A 84 -4.86 -16.53 -2.84
CA ALA A 84 -6.32 -16.36 -2.89
C ALA A 84 -6.84 -15.64 -1.63
N ASN A 85 -6.32 -15.97 -0.45
CA ASN A 85 -6.69 -15.30 0.80
C ASN A 85 -6.33 -13.80 0.76
N VAL A 86 -5.14 -13.44 0.26
CA VAL A 86 -4.76 -12.02 0.09
C VAL A 86 -5.74 -11.30 -0.84
N THR A 87 -6.11 -11.92 -1.96
CA THR A 87 -7.06 -11.36 -2.93
C THR A 87 -8.43 -11.12 -2.29
N GLU A 88 -8.92 -12.07 -1.49
CA GLU A 88 -10.18 -11.94 -0.75
C GLU A 88 -10.12 -10.77 0.25
N LYS A 89 -9.05 -10.67 1.04
CA LYS A 89 -8.90 -9.59 2.02
C LYS A 89 -8.76 -8.21 1.35
N LEU A 90 -8.07 -8.12 0.21
CA LEU A 90 -8.01 -6.91 -0.59
C LEU A 90 -9.39 -6.50 -1.13
N ALA A 91 -10.21 -7.45 -1.57
CA ALA A 91 -11.57 -7.15 -2.00
C ALA A 91 -12.41 -6.55 -0.86
N VAL A 92 -12.34 -7.14 0.35
CA VAL A 92 -13.04 -6.61 1.54
C VAL A 92 -12.55 -5.19 1.89
N LEU A 93 -11.25 -4.94 1.83
CA LEU A 93 -10.69 -3.60 2.08
C LEU A 93 -11.16 -2.59 1.03
N ASN A 94 -11.15 -2.96 -0.25
CA ASN A 94 -11.65 -2.09 -1.32
C ASN A 94 -13.15 -1.78 -1.16
N ASP A 95 -13.97 -2.76 -0.81
CA ASP A 95 -15.39 -2.55 -0.54
C ASP A 95 -15.60 -1.60 0.67
N THR A 96 -14.76 -1.75 1.71
CA THR A 96 -14.78 -0.87 2.87
C THR A 96 -14.41 0.56 2.48
N ILE A 97 -13.38 0.77 1.66
CA ILE A 97 -12.99 2.09 1.15
C ILE A 97 -14.11 2.68 0.29
N ALA A 98 -14.68 1.89 -0.63
CA ALA A 98 -15.73 2.31 -1.54
C ALA A 98 -17.00 2.76 -0.80
N TYR A 99 -17.29 2.19 0.37
CA TYR A 99 -18.42 2.63 1.21
C TYR A 99 -18.31 4.10 1.62
N TYR A 100 -17.10 4.65 1.70
CA TYR A 100 -16.86 6.05 2.08
C TYR A 100 -16.69 6.98 0.88
N GLU A 101 -16.86 6.50 -0.34
CA GLU A 101 -16.83 7.32 -1.55
C GLU A 101 -18.10 8.18 -1.65
N VAL A 102 -17.95 9.47 -1.85
CA VAL A 102 -19.05 10.47 -1.92
C VAL A 102 -19.08 11.20 -3.26
N GLY A 103 -18.71 10.54 -4.31
CA GLY A 103 -18.66 11.10 -5.65
C GLY A 103 -17.57 10.43 -6.45
N LYS A 104 -17.20 11.00 -7.58
CA LYS A 104 -16.12 10.43 -8.37
C LYS A 104 -14.77 10.76 -7.74
N GLU A 105 -14.14 9.76 -7.16
CA GLU A 105 -12.80 9.87 -6.54
C GLU A 105 -12.75 10.85 -5.34
N ASP A 106 -13.86 11.03 -4.64
CA ASP A 106 -13.93 11.83 -3.42
C ASP A 106 -14.46 10.97 -2.26
N TYR A 107 -13.99 11.26 -1.04
CA TYR A 107 -14.27 10.43 0.13
C TYR A 107 -14.76 11.26 1.31
N VAL A 108 -15.57 10.63 2.16
CA VAL A 108 -15.94 11.19 3.46
C VAL A 108 -14.68 11.51 4.26
N ASN A 109 -14.61 12.71 4.83
CA ASN A 109 -13.50 13.09 5.68
C ASN A 109 -13.41 12.15 6.90
N TYR A 110 -12.24 11.58 7.13
CA TYR A 110 -11.98 10.63 8.21
C TYR A 110 -12.31 11.17 9.61
N SER A 111 -12.26 12.49 9.82
CA SER A 111 -12.65 13.13 11.08
C SER A 111 -14.12 12.91 11.45
N TYR A 112 -14.97 12.58 10.48
CA TYR A 112 -16.39 12.28 10.71
C TYR A 112 -16.66 10.80 11.00
N PHE A 113 -15.64 9.95 10.94
CA PHE A 113 -15.81 8.53 11.23
C PHE A 113 -16.08 8.31 12.71
N THR A 114 -17.07 7.47 13.00
CA THR A 114 -17.29 6.95 14.33
C THR A 114 -16.14 6.03 14.75
N SER A 115 -15.96 5.81 16.05
CA SER A 115 -14.96 4.86 16.57
C SER A 115 -15.11 3.47 15.92
N LYS A 116 -16.36 3.01 15.76
CA LYS A 116 -16.65 1.73 15.12
C LYS A 116 -16.19 1.68 13.67
N GLN A 117 -16.44 2.74 12.89
CA GLN A 117 -16.00 2.82 11.49
C GLN A 117 -14.47 2.86 11.36
N LYS A 118 -13.80 3.54 12.29
CA LYS A 118 -12.33 3.55 12.36
C LYS A 118 -11.78 2.15 12.67
N GLU A 119 -12.37 1.45 13.65
CA GLU A 119 -12.00 0.08 14.01
C GLU A 119 -12.21 -0.89 12.85
N GLU A 120 -13.33 -0.80 12.12
CA GLU A 120 -13.64 -1.63 10.95
C GLU A 120 -12.60 -1.43 9.83
N LEU A 121 -12.22 -0.18 9.54
CA LEU A 121 -11.20 0.13 8.54
C LEU A 121 -9.82 -0.40 8.97
N ILE A 122 -9.42 -0.18 10.21
CA ILE A 122 -8.16 -0.68 10.76
C ILE A 122 -8.12 -2.22 10.74
N ALA A 123 -9.23 -2.88 11.05
CA ALA A 123 -9.33 -4.32 10.99
C ALA A 123 -9.16 -4.85 9.56
N ALA A 124 -9.82 -4.23 8.58
CA ALA A 124 -9.69 -4.62 7.18
C ALA A 124 -8.24 -4.47 6.66
N ILE A 125 -7.55 -3.39 7.01
CA ILE A 125 -6.13 -3.16 6.68
C ILE A 125 -5.25 -4.23 7.35
N SER A 126 -5.50 -4.53 8.62
CA SER A 126 -4.75 -5.52 9.38
C SER A 126 -4.92 -6.93 8.83
N ASP A 127 -6.12 -7.28 8.36
CA ASP A 127 -6.41 -8.55 7.70
C ASP A 127 -5.60 -8.73 6.42
N VAL A 128 -5.49 -7.69 5.58
CA VAL A 128 -4.63 -7.71 4.38
C VAL A 128 -3.17 -7.86 4.77
N ARG A 129 -2.69 -7.08 5.74
CA ARG A 129 -1.31 -7.16 6.25
C ARG A 129 -0.96 -8.59 6.69
N ASP A 130 -1.82 -9.23 7.46
CA ASP A 130 -1.55 -10.55 8.02
C ASP A 130 -1.61 -11.64 6.92
N ALA A 131 -2.55 -11.53 5.99
CA ALA A 131 -2.59 -12.39 4.80
C ALA A 131 -1.33 -12.26 3.93
N LEU A 132 -0.80 -11.03 3.77
CA LEU A 132 0.47 -10.79 3.05
C LEU A 132 1.66 -11.45 3.75
N LYS A 133 1.74 -11.40 5.08
CA LYS A 133 2.79 -12.09 5.84
C LYS A 133 2.77 -13.59 5.58
N GLU A 134 1.58 -14.19 5.58
CA GLU A 134 1.41 -15.61 5.30
C GLU A 134 1.79 -15.96 3.84
N MET A 135 1.38 -15.13 2.88
CA MET A 135 1.76 -15.30 1.47
C MET A 135 3.27 -15.20 1.29
N ASN A 136 3.92 -14.20 1.90
CA ASN A 136 5.35 -13.98 1.82
C ASN A 136 6.16 -15.19 2.31
N SER A 137 5.72 -15.84 3.37
CA SER A 137 6.35 -17.05 3.90
C SER A 137 6.36 -18.23 2.91
N SER A 138 5.57 -18.17 1.85
CA SER A 138 5.42 -19.20 0.82
C SER A 138 6.06 -18.85 -0.52
N LEU A 139 6.62 -17.65 -0.67
CA LEU A 139 7.30 -17.24 -1.91
C LEU A 139 8.54 -18.10 -2.19
N LYS A 140 8.64 -18.55 -3.44
CA LYS A 140 9.74 -19.36 -3.97
C LYS A 140 10.61 -18.55 -4.92
#